data_25a1dfa20464c0c2c1c00446c14a767f
#
_entry.id   25a1dfa20464c0c2c1c00446c14a767f
#
_cell.length_a   1.000
_cell.length_b   1.000
_cell.length_c   1.000
_cell.angle_alpha   90.00
_cell.angle_beta   90.00
_cell.angle_gamma   90.00
#
_symmetry.space_group_name_H-M   'P 1'
#
loop_
_entity.id
_entity.type
_entity.pdbx_description
1 polymer ?
#
loop_
_entity_poly.entity_id
_entity_poly.type
_entity_poly.pdbx_seq_one_letter_code
_entity_poly.pdbx_strand_id
1 'polypeptide(L)'
;TDRSRGLGDVYKRQDKYLVRDYVKERGLSSILVELYGVWDDACDIDFNLLPTSFVLKTNHGCGTIIVVKNKNSINEDEVRKQLNTWLQLKFGTIYAEPHYNSIKPKIIAEEYLKNDNANSTSLVDYKVFCLEGKPYSILVCADRVLYKGCCLAWYDLEWNPKPDMLSGGHKQDCVTIEKPTCLSDMLQAAEILSKGHHQVRIDFYITNGKLYFGEMTFTSLGGYMSYIAPKYLDEMGSLIHL
;
A
#
# COMPACT_ATOMS: atom_id res chain seq x y z
N THR A 1 13.52 -7.64 26.37
CA THR A 1 12.22 -6.89 26.47
C THR A 1 12.08 -5.84 25.37
N ASP A 2 13.14 -5.18 24.95
CA ASP A 2 13.06 -4.23 23.82
C ASP A 2 12.95 -4.88 22.44
N ARG A 3 13.33 -6.14 22.31
CA ARG A 3 13.15 -6.90 21.08
C ARG A 3 11.70 -7.13 20.69
N SER A 4 10.77 -7.11 21.65
CA SER A 4 9.34 -7.23 21.39
C SER A 4 8.69 -5.91 20.94
N ARG A 5 9.28 -4.75 21.24
CA ARG A 5 8.75 -3.44 20.84
C ARG A 5 8.83 -3.21 19.32
N GLY A 6 9.90 -3.71 18.67
CA GLY A 6 10.05 -3.58 17.22
C GLY A 6 9.03 -4.40 16.41
N LEU A 7 8.77 -5.65 16.80
CA LEU A 7 7.85 -6.56 16.10
C LEU A 7 6.40 -6.36 16.53
N GLY A 8 6.13 -5.96 17.78
CA GLY A 8 4.78 -5.79 18.30
C GLY A 8 3.98 -4.66 17.65
N ASP A 9 4.66 -3.66 17.10
CA ASP A 9 4.02 -2.54 16.40
C ASP A 9 3.96 -2.73 14.88
N VAL A 10 4.83 -3.56 14.29
CA VAL A 10 4.88 -3.82 12.85
C VAL A 10 3.56 -4.38 12.34
N TYR A 11 3.02 -5.42 13.00
CA TYR A 11 1.77 -6.04 12.54
C TYR A 11 0.58 -5.06 12.63
N LYS A 12 0.53 -4.18 13.66
CA LYS A 12 -0.54 -3.17 13.80
C LYS A 12 -0.50 -2.13 12.69
N ARG A 13 0.71 -1.74 12.24
CA ARG A 13 0.89 -0.72 11.21
C ARG A 13 0.80 -1.30 9.80
N GLN A 14 1.02 -2.60 9.64
CA GLN A 14 0.81 -3.30 8.37
C GLN A 14 -0.62 -3.82 8.20
N ASP A 15 -1.42 -3.85 9.29
CA ASP A 15 -2.86 -4.05 9.26
C ASP A 15 -3.56 -2.85 8.61
N LYS A 16 -4.22 -3.05 7.46
CA LYS A 16 -4.87 -1.97 6.68
C LYS A 16 -5.99 -1.26 7.45
N TYR A 17 -6.53 -1.87 8.51
CA TYR A 17 -7.53 -1.26 9.37
C TYR A 17 -6.88 -0.52 10.54
N LEU A 18 -6.00 -1.18 11.31
CA LEU A 18 -5.41 -0.60 12.52
C LEU A 18 -4.43 0.54 12.21
N VAL A 19 -3.75 0.51 11.05
CA VAL A 19 -2.84 1.60 10.65
C VAL A 19 -3.53 2.95 10.54
N ARG A 20 -4.84 2.97 10.32
CA ARG A 20 -5.64 4.20 10.23
C ARG A 20 -5.59 5.02 11.51
N ASP A 21 -5.57 4.37 12.67
CA ASP A 21 -5.46 5.07 13.95
C ASP A 21 -4.07 5.67 14.12
N TYR A 22 -3.02 4.97 13.73
CA TYR A 22 -1.66 5.52 13.69
C TYR A 22 -1.56 6.77 12.78
N VAL A 23 -2.16 6.74 11.59
CA VAL A 23 -2.19 7.89 10.68
C VAL A 23 -2.93 9.08 11.30
N LYS A 24 -4.05 8.83 12.00
CA LYS A 24 -4.80 9.87 12.75
C LYS A 24 -3.97 10.48 13.88
N GLU A 25 -3.33 9.63 14.70
CA GLU A 25 -2.45 10.05 15.80
C GLU A 25 -1.29 10.94 15.34
N ARG A 26 -0.85 10.76 14.10
CA ARG A 26 0.17 11.59 13.45
C ARG A 26 -0.38 12.87 12.82
N GLY A 27 -1.67 13.18 13.00
CA GLY A 27 -2.31 14.39 12.48
C GLY A 27 -2.65 14.34 10.99
N LEU A 28 -2.62 13.15 10.37
CA LEU A 28 -2.77 12.97 8.93
C LEU A 28 -4.15 12.38 8.55
N SER A 29 -5.20 12.64 9.33
CA SER A 29 -6.56 12.12 9.07
C SER A 29 -7.08 12.49 7.68
N SER A 30 -6.67 13.64 7.14
CA SER A 30 -7.16 14.17 5.86
C SER A 30 -6.74 13.35 4.63
N ILE A 31 -5.66 12.54 4.77
CA ILE A 31 -5.20 11.68 3.68
C ILE A 31 -5.75 10.25 3.75
N LEU A 32 -6.56 9.91 4.77
CA LEU A 32 -7.19 8.61 4.85
C LEU A 32 -8.33 8.50 3.84
N VAL A 33 -8.34 7.38 3.11
CA VAL A 33 -9.49 7.00 2.28
C VAL A 33 -10.72 6.82 3.18
N GLU A 34 -11.90 7.26 2.76
CA GLU A 34 -13.12 7.10 3.54
C GLU A 34 -13.42 5.62 3.80
N LEU A 35 -13.77 5.28 5.04
CA LEU A 35 -14.07 3.92 5.49
C LEU A 35 -15.58 3.80 5.69
N TYR A 36 -16.21 2.95 4.90
CA TYR A 36 -17.66 2.73 4.94
C TYR A 36 -18.09 1.62 5.90
N GLY A 37 -17.20 0.67 6.19
CA GLY A 37 -17.52 -0.40 7.13
C GLY A 37 -16.37 -1.36 7.39
N VAL A 38 -16.52 -2.13 8.48
CA VAL A 38 -15.56 -3.16 8.93
C VAL A 38 -16.33 -4.34 9.46
N TRP A 39 -16.01 -5.55 9.02
CA TRP A 39 -16.71 -6.77 9.42
C TRP A 39 -15.74 -7.92 9.71
N ASP A 40 -16.14 -8.81 10.60
CA ASP A 40 -15.44 -10.07 10.88
C ASP A 40 -15.93 -11.22 9.97
N ASP A 41 -17.14 -11.10 9.37
CA ASP A 41 -17.74 -12.05 8.46
C ASP A 41 -18.41 -11.30 7.29
N ALA A 42 -18.29 -11.83 6.07
CA ALA A 42 -18.91 -11.23 4.90
C ALA A 42 -20.45 -11.30 4.90
N CYS A 43 -21.04 -12.21 5.68
CA CYS A 43 -22.50 -12.30 5.83
C CYS A 43 -23.08 -11.05 6.53
N ASP A 44 -22.28 -10.35 7.33
CA ASP A 44 -22.71 -9.15 8.05
C ASP A 44 -22.72 -7.89 7.18
N ILE A 45 -22.25 -7.96 5.94
CA ILE A 45 -22.22 -6.81 5.04
C ILE A 45 -23.64 -6.52 4.52
N ASP A 46 -24.19 -5.36 4.87
CA ASP A 46 -25.38 -4.84 4.20
C ASP A 46 -24.97 -3.97 3.00
N PHE A 47 -25.05 -4.53 1.78
CA PHE A 47 -24.70 -3.83 0.55
C PHE A 47 -25.63 -2.64 0.25
N ASN A 48 -26.85 -2.60 0.82
CA ASN A 48 -27.76 -1.47 0.64
C ASN A 48 -27.20 -0.19 1.28
N LEU A 49 -26.47 -0.33 2.39
CA LEU A 49 -25.85 0.80 3.11
C LEU A 49 -24.56 1.31 2.43
N LEU A 50 -23.98 0.54 1.50
CA LEU A 50 -22.79 0.96 0.78
C LEU A 50 -23.16 1.89 -0.41
N PRO A 51 -22.27 2.84 -0.78
CA PRO A 51 -22.47 3.69 -1.94
C PRO A 51 -22.50 2.89 -3.24
N THR A 52 -22.74 3.57 -4.38
CA THR A 52 -22.77 2.90 -5.69
C THR A 52 -21.44 2.25 -6.06
N SER A 53 -20.32 2.88 -5.67
CA SER A 53 -18.97 2.38 -5.93
C SER A 53 -18.15 2.34 -4.65
N PHE A 54 -17.41 1.27 -4.46
CA PHE A 54 -16.56 1.06 -3.28
C PHE A 54 -15.51 -0.02 -3.56
N VAL A 55 -14.58 -0.18 -2.63
CA VAL A 55 -13.58 -1.24 -2.64
C VAL A 55 -13.74 -2.09 -1.39
N LEU A 56 -13.85 -3.42 -1.57
CA LEU A 56 -13.78 -4.39 -0.47
C LEU A 56 -12.40 -5.03 -0.47
N LYS A 57 -11.79 -5.17 0.70
CA LYS A 57 -10.51 -5.85 0.86
C LYS A 57 -10.36 -6.46 2.25
N THR A 58 -9.49 -7.46 2.39
CA THR A 58 -9.10 -7.92 3.72
C THR A 58 -7.90 -7.13 4.23
N ASN A 59 -7.80 -6.99 5.57
CA ASN A 59 -6.77 -6.17 6.23
C ASN A 59 -5.39 -6.87 6.34
N HIS A 60 -5.32 -8.19 6.20
CA HIS A 60 -4.20 -9.04 6.61
C HIS A 60 -3.42 -9.69 5.45
N GLY A 61 -3.26 -8.98 4.35
CA GLY A 61 -2.51 -9.50 3.20
C GLY A 61 -2.54 -8.54 2.01
N CYS A 62 -2.05 -8.99 0.85
CA CYS A 62 -2.14 -8.25 -0.40
C CYS A 62 -2.88 -9.07 -1.48
N GLY A 63 -3.39 -8.39 -2.52
CA GLY A 63 -4.11 -9.03 -3.62
C GLY A 63 -5.55 -9.44 -3.30
N THR A 64 -6.01 -9.32 -2.06
CA THR A 64 -7.37 -9.65 -1.60
C THR A 64 -8.28 -8.43 -1.70
N ILE A 65 -8.61 -8.02 -2.92
CA ILE A 65 -9.34 -6.79 -3.23
C ILE A 65 -10.43 -7.04 -4.27
N ILE A 66 -11.62 -6.49 -4.04
CA ILE A 66 -12.73 -6.44 -5.00
C ILE A 66 -13.07 -4.97 -5.24
N VAL A 67 -12.90 -4.51 -6.46
CA VAL A 67 -13.28 -3.15 -6.89
C VAL A 67 -14.69 -3.19 -7.45
N VAL A 68 -15.62 -2.53 -6.76
CA VAL A 68 -17.01 -2.42 -7.15
C VAL A 68 -17.24 -1.03 -7.73
N LYS A 69 -17.36 -0.94 -9.05
CA LYS A 69 -17.67 0.33 -9.76
C LYS A 69 -19.15 0.64 -9.78
N ASN A 70 -20.01 -0.39 -9.71
CA ASN A 70 -21.46 -0.29 -9.61
C ASN A 70 -21.99 -1.47 -8.80
N LYS A 71 -22.55 -1.22 -7.62
CA LYS A 71 -23.08 -2.26 -6.74
C LYS A 71 -24.23 -3.07 -7.35
N ASN A 72 -24.99 -2.46 -8.27
CA ASN A 72 -26.09 -3.15 -8.93
C ASN A 72 -25.63 -4.21 -9.96
N SER A 73 -24.35 -4.26 -10.29
CA SER A 73 -23.76 -5.21 -11.25
C SER A 73 -23.03 -6.37 -10.60
N ILE A 74 -22.96 -6.47 -9.27
CA ILE A 74 -22.27 -7.55 -8.57
C ILE A 74 -23.25 -8.65 -8.17
N ASN A 75 -22.73 -9.88 -8.07
CA ASN A 75 -23.40 -10.98 -7.38
C ASN A 75 -22.92 -10.96 -5.91
N GLU A 76 -23.81 -10.54 -5.00
CA GLU A 76 -23.47 -10.39 -3.58
C GLU A 76 -23.01 -11.72 -2.95
N ASP A 77 -23.64 -12.85 -3.31
CA ASP A 77 -23.30 -14.15 -2.75
C ASP A 77 -21.89 -14.60 -3.18
N GLU A 78 -21.51 -14.35 -4.43
CA GLU A 78 -20.15 -14.60 -4.91
C GLU A 78 -19.14 -13.72 -4.21
N VAL A 79 -19.45 -12.45 -4.01
CA VAL A 79 -18.60 -11.50 -3.28
C VAL A 79 -18.41 -11.96 -1.83
N ARG A 80 -19.49 -12.33 -1.12
CA ARG A 80 -19.43 -12.85 0.25
C ARG A 80 -18.58 -14.11 0.34
N LYS A 81 -18.79 -15.06 -0.56
CA LYS A 81 -18.03 -16.32 -0.63
C LYS A 81 -16.54 -16.05 -0.84
N GLN A 82 -16.19 -15.15 -1.74
CA GLN A 82 -14.80 -14.80 -2.02
C GLN A 82 -14.14 -14.13 -0.80
N LEU A 83 -14.81 -13.18 -0.16
CA LEU A 83 -14.30 -12.49 1.03
C LEU A 83 -14.09 -13.46 2.20
N ASN A 84 -15.05 -14.35 2.48
CA ASN A 84 -14.93 -15.36 3.52
C ASN A 84 -13.81 -16.37 3.22
N THR A 85 -13.59 -16.70 1.95
CA THR A 85 -12.41 -17.49 1.55
C THR A 85 -11.11 -16.75 1.87
N TRP A 86 -11.03 -15.46 1.59
CA TRP A 86 -9.84 -14.66 1.88
C TRP A 86 -9.58 -14.45 3.38
N LEU A 87 -10.61 -14.37 4.22
CA LEU A 87 -10.44 -14.30 5.68
C LEU A 87 -9.70 -15.52 6.24
N GLN A 88 -9.75 -16.67 5.56
CA GLN A 88 -9.06 -17.91 5.98
C GLN A 88 -7.62 -18.02 5.50
N LEU A 89 -7.15 -17.07 4.67
CA LEU A 89 -5.78 -17.11 4.14
C LEU A 89 -4.75 -16.87 5.24
N LYS A 90 -3.79 -17.78 5.35
CA LYS A 90 -2.60 -17.61 6.18
C LYS A 90 -1.50 -16.92 5.39
N PHE A 91 -1.75 -15.67 5.03
CA PHE A 91 -0.89 -14.89 4.14
C PHE A 91 0.58 -14.87 4.60
N GLY A 92 0.81 -14.63 5.88
CA GLY A 92 2.16 -14.56 6.44
C GLY A 92 2.96 -15.86 6.30
N THR A 93 2.28 -17.01 6.28
CA THR A 93 2.93 -18.31 6.06
C THR A 93 3.24 -18.54 4.59
N ILE A 94 2.33 -18.14 3.69
CA ILE A 94 2.46 -18.36 2.24
C ILE A 94 3.57 -17.49 1.64
N TYR A 95 3.71 -16.26 2.11
CA TYR A 95 4.60 -15.25 1.52
C TYR A 95 5.84 -14.91 2.38
N ALA A 96 6.14 -15.72 3.41
CA ALA A 96 7.27 -15.51 4.33
C ALA A 96 7.23 -14.14 5.06
N GLU A 97 6.02 -13.65 5.35
CA GLU A 97 5.76 -12.40 6.08
C GLU A 97 5.02 -12.70 7.40
N PRO A 98 5.68 -13.33 8.39
CA PRO A 98 5.03 -13.93 9.56
C PRO A 98 4.25 -12.95 10.43
N HIS A 99 4.55 -11.66 10.39
CA HIS A 99 3.80 -10.62 11.11
C HIS A 99 2.32 -10.55 10.69
N TYR A 100 1.97 -10.91 9.46
CA TYR A 100 0.56 -10.98 9.04
C TYR A 100 -0.24 -12.06 9.78
N ASN A 101 0.41 -13.11 10.30
CA ASN A 101 -0.27 -14.15 11.07
C ASN A 101 -0.78 -13.66 12.43
N SER A 102 -0.28 -12.51 12.91
CA SER A 102 -0.73 -11.86 14.15
C SER A 102 -1.88 -10.88 13.94
N ILE A 103 -2.27 -10.61 12.68
CA ILE A 103 -3.37 -9.72 12.33
C ILE A 103 -4.68 -10.51 12.42
N LYS A 104 -5.65 -10.02 13.22
CA LYS A 104 -7.00 -10.57 13.21
C LYS A 104 -7.66 -10.23 11.86
N PRO A 105 -8.03 -11.24 11.05
CA PRO A 105 -8.65 -10.99 9.76
C PRO A 105 -9.94 -10.19 9.87
N LYS A 106 -10.08 -9.18 9.02
CA LYS A 106 -11.28 -8.36 8.86
C LYS A 106 -11.50 -8.00 7.39
N ILE A 107 -12.74 -7.75 7.04
CA ILE A 107 -13.13 -7.14 5.78
C ILE A 107 -13.31 -5.64 6.03
N ILE A 108 -12.80 -4.80 5.15
CA ILE A 108 -13.03 -3.36 5.15
C ILE A 108 -13.62 -2.92 3.82
N ALA A 109 -14.57 -1.98 3.88
CA ALA A 109 -15.09 -1.28 2.72
C ALA A 109 -14.60 0.15 2.73
N GLU A 110 -13.99 0.59 1.64
CA GLU A 110 -13.45 1.93 1.48
C GLU A 110 -13.96 2.60 0.19
N GLU A 111 -13.80 3.91 0.14
CA GLU A 111 -14.07 4.72 -1.04
C GLU A 111 -13.32 4.17 -2.26
N TYR A 112 -14.02 4.10 -3.39
CA TYR A 112 -13.41 3.81 -4.68
C TYR A 112 -12.69 5.05 -5.21
N LEU A 113 -11.38 5.06 -5.14
CA LEU A 113 -10.55 6.11 -5.73
C LEU A 113 -10.50 5.91 -7.25
N LYS A 114 -11.01 6.88 -7.98
CA LYS A 114 -11.02 6.84 -9.44
C LYS A 114 -9.65 7.24 -9.98
N ASN A 115 -9.10 6.44 -10.88
CA ASN A 115 -7.90 6.84 -11.61
C ASN A 115 -8.22 8.02 -12.53
N ASP A 116 -7.48 9.11 -12.39
CA ASP A 116 -7.53 10.32 -13.22
C ASP A 116 -6.20 10.58 -13.94
N ASN A 117 -5.21 9.71 -13.78
CA ASN A 117 -3.94 9.83 -14.47
C ASN A 117 -4.06 9.33 -15.90
N ALA A 118 -3.90 10.24 -16.87
CA ALA A 118 -4.01 9.93 -18.30
C ALA A 118 -2.93 8.97 -18.80
N ASN A 119 -1.79 8.89 -18.08
CA ASN A 119 -0.65 8.05 -18.44
C ASN A 119 -0.68 6.68 -17.76
N SER A 120 -1.80 6.30 -17.13
CA SER A 120 -1.95 4.98 -16.52
C SER A 120 -3.38 4.46 -16.67
N THR A 121 -3.51 3.18 -16.96
CA THR A 121 -4.80 2.46 -17.04
C THR A 121 -5.34 2.05 -15.67
N SER A 122 -4.50 2.14 -14.63
CA SER A 122 -4.86 1.84 -13.23
C SER A 122 -4.53 3.00 -12.31
N LEU A 123 -5.11 3.00 -11.11
CA LEU A 123 -4.69 3.93 -10.05
C LEU A 123 -3.18 3.79 -9.82
N VAL A 124 -2.47 4.92 -9.83
CA VAL A 124 -1.01 4.94 -9.68
C VAL A 124 -0.64 4.83 -8.21
N ASP A 125 0.23 3.85 -7.89
CA ASP A 125 0.85 3.69 -6.58
C ASP A 125 2.15 4.50 -6.51
N TYR A 126 2.27 5.39 -5.54
CA TYR A 126 3.49 6.11 -5.20
C TYR A 126 4.08 5.51 -3.93
N LYS A 127 5.20 4.81 -4.03
CA LYS A 127 5.82 4.05 -2.94
C LYS A 127 7.06 4.75 -2.46
N VAL A 128 6.94 5.49 -1.37
CA VAL A 128 8.06 6.24 -0.78
C VAL A 128 8.84 5.31 0.15
N PHE A 129 10.08 5.01 -0.21
CA PHE A 129 11.01 4.31 0.66
C PHE A 129 11.57 5.29 1.67
N CYS A 130 11.47 4.94 2.95
CA CYS A 130 11.99 5.75 4.04
C CYS A 130 13.04 4.95 4.83
N LEU A 131 14.17 5.60 5.11
CA LEU A 131 15.28 5.07 5.90
C LEU A 131 15.56 6.02 7.06
N GLU A 132 15.73 5.47 8.27
CA GLU A 132 15.96 6.26 9.51
C GLU A 132 14.96 7.41 9.69
N GLY A 133 13.69 7.13 9.35
CA GLY A 133 12.60 8.10 9.48
C GLY A 133 12.59 9.22 8.44
N LYS A 134 13.34 9.08 7.33
CA LYS A 134 13.41 10.07 6.24
C LYS A 134 13.10 9.45 4.89
N PRO A 135 12.36 10.12 4.00
CA PRO A 135 12.21 9.71 2.61
C PRO A 135 13.59 9.57 1.95
N TYR A 136 13.75 8.50 1.15
CA TYR A 136 14.98 8.20 0.42
C TYR A 136 14.76 8.22 -1.09
N SER A 137 13.69 7.56 -1.58
CA SER A 137 13.38 7.48 -2.99
C SER A 137 11.93 7.08 -3.21
N ILE A 138 11.43 7.21 -4.44
CA ILE A 138 10.04 6.95 -4.79
C ILE A 138 10.00 5.92 -5.92
N LEU A 139 9.33 4.79 -5.69
CA LEU A 139 8.98 3.82 -6.72
C LEU A 139 7.52 4.05 -7.13
N VAL A 140 7.28 4.28 -8.41
CA VAL A 140 5.95 4.41 -8.99
C VAL A 140 5.55 3.11 -9.65
N CYS A 141 4.34 2.62 -9.33
CA CYS A 141 3.71 1.49 -10.00
C CYS A 141 2.48 1.98 -10.76
N ALA A 142 2.49 1.85 -12.08
CA ALA A 142 1.38 2.21 -12.96
C ALA A 142 0.96 0.99 -13.81
N ASP A 143 -0.17 1.11 -14.52
CA ASP A 143 -0.68 0.06 -15.42
C ASP A 143 -0.75 -1.32 -14.76
N ARG A 144 -1.15 -1.34 -13.50
CA ARG A 144 -1.27 -2.59 -12.74
C ARG A 144 -2.37 -3.46 -13.29
N VAL A 145 -2.00 -4.64 -13.77
CA VAL A 145 -2.94 -5.70 -14.15
C VAL A 145 -2.80 -6.83 -13.14
N LEU A 146 -3.91 -7.16 -12.49
CA LEU A 146 -3.94 -8.20 -11.46
C LEU A 146 -3.33 -9.51 -12.01
N TYR A 147 -2.36 -10.07 -11.28
CA TYR A 147 -1.59 -11.29 -11.65
C TYR A 147 -0.72 -11.19 -12.91
N LYS A 148 -0.62 -10.02 -13.56
CA LYS A 148 0.21 -9.83 -14.77
C LYS A 148 1.37 -8.83 -14.58
N GLY A 149 1.41 -8.15 -13.42
CA GLY A 149 2.45 -7.18 -13.09
C GLY A 149 2.00 -5.73 -13.28
N CYS A 150 2.97 -4.83 -13.29
CA CYS A 150 2.79 -3.38 -13.47
C CYS A 150 4.04 -2.78 -14.12
N CYS A 151 3.89 -1.57 -14.62
CA CYS A 151 5.00 -0.73 -15.02
C CYS A 151 5.64 -0.11 -13.77
N LEU A 152 6.96 -0.17 -13.68
CA LEU A 152 7.73 0.41 -12.59
C LEU A 152 8.57 1.57 -13.10
N ALA A 153 8.56 2.69 -12.37
CA ALA A 153 9.43 3.83 -12.61
C ALA A 153 10.00 4.31 -11.27
N TRP A 154 11.30 4.59 -11.22
CA TRP A 154 11.97 5.04 -9.99
C TRP A 154 12.39 6.49 -10.10
N TYR A 155 12.20 7.26 -9.02
CA TYR A 155 12.51 8.68 -8.94
C TYR A 155 13.26 9.00 -7.65
N ASP A 156 14.12 10.04 -7.71
CA ASP A 156 14.61 10.69 -6.48
C ASP A 156 13.54 11.61 -5.87
N LEU A 157 13.90 12.31 -4.79
CA LEU A 157 12.96 13.18 -4.07
C LEU A 157 12.62 14.47 -4.83
N GLU A 158 13.44 14.86 -5.81
CA GLU A 158 13.24 16.00 -6.70
C GLU A 158 12.41 15.62 -7.96
N TRP A 159 12.09 14.32 -8.10
CA TRP A 159 11.39 13.72 -9.22
C TRP A 159 12.26 13.50 -10.47
N ASN A 160 13.59 13.38 -10.30
CA ASN A 160 14.45 12.97 -11.40
C ASN A 160 14.39 11.44 -11.57
N PRO A 161 14.26 10.93 -12.82
CA PRO A 161 14.22 9.49 -13.05
C PRO A 161 15.52 8.78 -12.63
N LYS A 162 15.39 7.61 -12.01
CA LYS A 162 16.48 6.75 -11.53
C LYS A 162 16.33 5.33 -12.11
N PRO A 163 16.42 5.15 -13.44
CA PRO A 163 16.20 3.85 -14.07
C PRO A 163 17.20 2.79 -13.62
N ASP A 164 18.38 3.20 -13.21
CA ASP A 164 19.46 2.35 -12.73
C ASP A 164 19.22 1.77 -11.30
N MET A 165 18.18 2.23 -10.59
CA MET A 165 17.71 1.61 -9.35
C MET A 165 16.94 0.32 -9.60
N LEU A 166 16.35 0.11 -10.79
CA LEU A 166 15.66 -1.11 -11.14
C LEU A 166 16.65 -2.20 -11.57
N SER A 167 16.42 -3.42 -11.09
CA SER A 167 17.19 -4.59 -11.52
C SER A 167 16.74 -5.07 -12.91
N GLY A 168 17.61 -5.83 -13.61
CA GLY A 168 17.39 -6.31 -14.96
C GLY A 168 16.05 -7.01 -15.18
N GLY A 169 15.33 -6.61 -16.22
CA GLY A 169 14.00 -7.11 -16.59
C GLY A 169 12.84 -6.17 -16.19
N HIS A 170 13.04 -5.27 -15.25
CA HIS A 170 12.10 -4.20 -14.93
C HIS A 170 12.55 -2.93 -15.65
N LYS A 171 11.91 -2.60 -16.77
CA LYS A 171 12.25 -1.40 -17.52
C LYS A 171 11.38 -0.23 -17.09
N GLN A 172 12.00 0.95 -16.98
CA GLN A 172 11.30 2.21 -16.74
C GLN A 172 10.57 2.74 -17.98
N ASP A 173 10.76 2.09 -19.15
CA ASP A 173 10.33 2.60 -20.45
C ASP A 173 8.83 2.43 -20.72
N CYS A 174 8.07 1.82 -19.79
CA CYS A 174 6.66 1.53 -20.04
C CYS A 174 5.72 2.69 -19.66
N VAL A 175 6.12 3.57 -18.74
CA VAL A 175 5.29 4.72 -18.35
C VAL A 175 6.14 5.88 -17.84
N THR A 176 5.78 7.10 -18.27
CA THR A 176 6.28 8.34 -17.67
C THR A 176 5.14 8.98 -16.89
N ILE A 177 5.30 9.09 -15.59
CA ILE A 177 4.37 9.78 -14.71
C ILE A 177 4.90 11.18 -14.45
N GLU A 178 4.07 12.19 -14.70
CA GLU A 178 4.40 13.57 -14.42
C GLU A 178 4.63 13.81 -12.92
N LYS A 179 5.45 14.81 -12.60
CA LYS A 179 5.71 15.21 -11.21
C LYS A 179 4.38 15.60 -10.54
N PRO A 180 3.98 14.92 -9.45
CA PRO A 180 2.76 15.26 -8.75
C PRO A 180 2.82 16.67 -8.16
N THR A 181 1.75 17.43 -8.27
CA THR A 181 1.64 18.77 -7.66
C THR A 181 1.74 18.72 -6.14
N CYS A 182 1.29 17.61 -5.53
CA CYS A 182 1.35 17.37 -4.08
C CYS A 182 2.59 16.54 -3.65
N LEU A 183 3.68 16.53 -4.45
CA LEU A 183 4.92 15.80 -4.09
C LEU A 183 5.46 16.22 -2.73
N SER A 184 5.48 17.52 -2.43
CA SER A 184 5.93 18.04 -1.14
C SER A 184 5.11 17.49 0.02
N ASP A 185 3.77 17.47 -0.12
CA ASP A 185 2.86 16.95 0.90
C ASP A 185 3.04 15.44 1.09
N MET A 186 3.27 14.71 -0.01
CA MET A 186 3.54 13.27 0.01
C MET A 186 4.84 12.97 0.78
N LEU A 187 5.92 13.70 0.51
CA LEU A 187 7.20 13.52 1.20
C LEU A 187 7.11 13.91 2.68
N GLN A 188 6.41 14.99 3.00
CA GLN A 188 6.16 15.39 4.40
C GLN A 188 5.35 14.32 5.14
N ALA A 189 4.29 13.80 4.53
CA ALA A 189 3.49 12.73 5.13
C ALA A 189 4.33 11.46 5.34
N ALA A 190 5.18 11.10 4.36
CA ALA A 190 6.09 9.96 4.46
C ALA A 190 7.08 10.12 5.61
N GLU A 191 7.67 11.32 5.80
CA GLU A 191 8.59 11.62 6.90
C GLU A 191 7.88 11.51 8.25
N ILE A 192 6.68 12.08 8.39
CA ILE A 192 5.89 12.00 9.63
C ILE A 192 5.55 10.54 9.99
N LEU A 193 5.13 9.74 9.00
CA LEU A 193 4.72 8.34 9.21
C LEU A 193 5.91 7.41 9.44
N SER A 194 7.07 7.70 8.83
CA SER A 194 8.26 6.86 8.98
C SER A 194 9.07 7.13 10.25
N LYS A 195 8.75 8.20 10.98
CA LYS A 195 9.51 8.61 12.18
C LYS A 195 9.58 7.49 13.23
N GLY A 196 10.81 7.12 13.60
CA GLY A 196 11.10 6.05 14.57
C GLY A 196 11.14 4.65 13.96
N HIS A 197 11.21 4.55 12.63
CA HIS A 197 11.43 3.30 11.90
C HIS A 197 12.75 3.36 11.13
N HIS A 198 13.57 2.32 11.28
CA HIS A 198 14.83 2.21 10.54
C HIS A 198 14.58 2.05 9.04
N GLN A 199 13.56 1.27 8.67
CA GLN A 199 13.12 1.10 7.29
C GLN A 199 11.60 0.92 7.25
N VAL A 200 10.95 1.66 6.36
CA VAL A 200 9.53 1.45 6.02
C VAL A 200 9.23 2.02 4.64
N ARG A 201 8.35 1.39 3.91
CA ARG A 201 7.79 1.92 2.67
C ARG A 201 6.38 2.44 2.98
N ILE A 202 6.10 3.67 2.57
CA ILE A 202 4.77 4.29 2.68
C ILE A 202 4.19 4.41 1.28
N ASP A 203 3.04 3.80 1.05
CA ASP A 203 2.37 3.80 -0.23
C ASP A 203 1.26 4.84 -0.23
N PHE A 204 1.20 5.63 -1.30
CA PHE A 204 0.21 6.68 -1.50
C PHE A 204 -0.50 6.54 -2.84
N TYR A 205 -1.67 7.12 -2.93
CA TYR A 205 -2.41 7.37 -4.16
C TYR A 205 -2.67 8.85 -4.34
N ILE A 206 -2.83 9.29 -5.58
CA ILE A 206 -3.22 10.66 -5.91
C ILE A 206 -4.37 10.59 -6.89
N THR A 207 -5.47 11.28 -6.58
CA THR A 207 -6.59 11.45 -7.48
C THR A 207 -7.21 12.84 -7.27
N ASN A 208 -7.57 13.52 -8.35
CA ASN A 208 -8.03 14.90 -8.36
C ASN A 208 -7.10 15.87 -7.60
N GLY A 209 -5.78 15.65 -7.71
CA GLY A 209 -4.75 16.44 -7.02
C GLY A 209 -4.69 16.24 -5.50
N LYS A 210 -5.50 15.35 -4.93
CA LYS A 210 -5.53 15.04 -3.50
C LYS A 210 -4.73 13.78 -3.20
N LEU A 211 -3.91 13.86 -2.15
CA LEU A 211 -3.11 12.76 -1.62
C LEU A 211 -3.96 11.83 -0.75
N TYR A 212 -3.78 10.52 -0.92
CA TYR A 212 -4.38 9.48 -0.10
C TYR A 212 -3.34 8.49 0.39
N PHE A 213 -3.46 8.10 1.64
CA PHE A 213 -2.64 7.04 2.24
C PHE A 213 -3.11 5.66 1.76
N GLY A 214 -2.19 4.81 1.34
CA GLY A 214 -2.44 3.44 0.93
C GLY A 214 -2.10 2.42 2.00
N GLU A 215 -0.80 2.24 2.28
CA GLU A 215 -0.31 1.29 3.29
C GLU A 215 1.08 1.64 3.82
N MET A 216 1.45 1.02 4.94
CA MET A 216 2.84 0.94 5.42
C MET A 216 3.33 -0.49 5.23
N THR A 217 4.53 -0.65 4.66
CA THR A 217 5.15 -1.96 4.41
C THR A 217 6.56 -1.99 4.99
N PHE A 218 6.80 -2.93 5.90
CA PHE A 218 8.10 -3.08 6.57
C PHE A 218 9.00 -4.10 5.89
N THR A 219 8.42 -5.16 5.33
CA THR A 219 9.14 -6.26 4.68
C THR A 219 8.56 -6.53 3.29
N SER A 220 8.88 -5.65 2.32
CA SER A 220 8.43 -5.84 0.94
C SER A 220 8.87 -7.20 0.41
N LEU A 221 7.93 -8.01 -0.10
CA LEU A 221 8.16 -9.35 -0.65
C LEU A 221 8.95 -10.26 0.32
N GLY A 222 8.62 -10.22 1.63
CA GLY A 222 9.34 -10.99 2.63
C GLY A 222 10.81 -10.60 2.80
N GLY A 223 11.18 -9.38 2.40
CA GLY A 223 12.56 -8.87 2.39
C GLY A 223 13.33 -9.16 1.10
N TYR A 224 12.76 -9.92 0.16
CA TYR A 224 13.43 -10.26 -1.11
C TYR A 224 13.08 -9.26 -2.22
N MET A 225 13.71 -8.09 -2.16
CA MET A 225 13.45 -6.97 -3.09
C MET A 225 14.25 -7.10 -4.39
N SER A 226 14.09 -8.20 -5.13
CA SER A 226 14.84 -8.51 -6.36
C SER A 226 14.64 -7.52 -7.52
N TYR A 227 13.65 -6.65 -7.41
CA TYR A 227 13.40 -5.57 -8.37
C TYR A 227 14.31 -4.35 -8.16
N ILE A 228 15.07 -4.29 -7.07
CA ILE A 228 16.07 -3.26 -6.79
C ILE A 228 17.45 -3.75 -7.22
N ALA A 229 18.21 -2.90 -7.90
CA ALA A 229 19.58 -3.24 -8.28
C ALA A 229 20.48 -3.41 -7.05
N PRO A 230 21.34 -4.44 -6.98
CA PRO A 230 22.12 -4.79 -5.79
C PRO A 230 22.89 -3.63 -5.18
N LYS A 231 23.53 -2.77 -6.00
CA LYS A 231 24.26 -1.60 -5.52
C LYS A 231 23.43 -0.65 -4.66
N TYR A 232 22.13 -0.52 -4.97
CA TYR A 232 21.22 0.31 -4.19
C TYR A 232 20.69 -0.39 -2.94
N LEU A 233 20.58 -1.71 -2.95
CA LEU A 233 20.30 -2.47 -1.73
C LEU A 233 21.46 -2.31 -0.73
N ASP A 234 22.71 -2.38 -1.19
CA ASP A 234 23.90 -2.17 -0.37
C ASP A 234 23.94 -0.73 0.17
N GLU A 235 23.65 0.28 -0.68
CA GLU A 235 23.56 1.68 -0.29
C GLU A 235 22.50 1.89 0.78
N MET A 236 21.26 1.40 0.54
CA MET A 236 20.16 1.50 1.51
C MET A 236 20.51 0.81 2.83
N GLY A 237 21.15 -0.36 2.77
CA GLY A 237 21.61 -1.09 3.96
C GLY A 237 22.65 -0.32 4.75
N SER A 238 23.57 0.39 4.08
CA SER A 238 24.61 1.20 4.73
C SER A 238 24.07 2.44 5.45
N LEU A 239 22.88 2.90 5.10
CA LEU A 239 22.20 4.05 5.71
C LEU A 239 21.37 3.66 6.96
N ILE A 240 21.22 2.38 7.24
CA ILE A 240 20.46 1.88 8.40
C ILE A 240 21.40 1.60 9.56
N HIS A 241 21.09 2.16 10.73
CA HIS A 241 21.83 2.00 11.96
C HIS A 241 21.04 1.09 12.92
N LEU A 242 21.51 -0.15 13.14
CA LEU A 242 20.89 -1.17 14.01
C LEU A 242 21.50 -1.13 15.43
#